data_947a46f9df79fcd85c7f427b5c3bf19a
#
_entry.id   947a46f9df79fcd85c7f427b5c3bf19a
#
_cell.length_a   1.000
_cell.length_b   1.000
_cell.length_c   1.000
_cell.angle_alpha   90.00
_cell.angle_beta   90.00
_cell.angle_gamma   90.00
#
_symmetry.space_group_name_H-M   'P 1'
#
loop_
_entity.id
_entity.type
_entity.pdbx_description
1 polymer ?
#
loop_
_entity_poly.entity_id
_entity_poly.type
_entity_poly.pdbx_seq_one_letter_code
_entity_poly.pdbx_strand_id
1 'polypeptide(L)'
;MIDLVNAPYAILLLRISLGILFIAHALLKWRVYTIPGTMAFFRSLGLPGWFAYVTITVELGGAACLILGIWPRIVALLLMPLMIGTIVTVHGKKGWLFSNPDGGWEYPAFWTATLFILFLLGDGAAVLLHSPSLFGS
;
A
#
# COMPACT_ATOMS: atom_id res chain seq x y z
N MET A 1 3.70 27.17 -5.04
CA MET A 1 5.12 26.95 -5.41
C MET A 1 5.63 25.74 -4.66
N ILE A 2 6.31 24.81 -5.31
CA ILE A 2 6.89 23.61 -4.64
C ILE A 2 8.25 24.01 -4.07
N ASP A 3 8.49 23.69 -2.80
CA ASP A 3 9.82 23.82 -2.19
C ASP A 3 10.71 22.68 -2.71
N LEU A 4 11.58 23.00 -3.65
CA LEU A 4 12.45 22.01 -4.30
C LEU A 4 13.54 21.46 -3.38
N VAL A 5 13.85 22.15 -2.28
CA VAL A 5 14.85 21.70 -1.29
C VAL A 5 14.24 20.63 -0.39
N ASN A 6 13.03 20.83 0.09
CA ASN A 6 12.36 19.94 1.05
C ASN A 6 11.52 18.85 0.39
N ALA A 7 11.09 19.04 -0.87
CA ALA A 7 10.25 18.06 -1.56
C ALA A 7 10.82 16.63 -1.59
N PRO A 8 12.11 16.39 -1.88
CA PRO A 8 12.67 15.02 -1.87
C PRO A 8 12.58 14.34 -0.49
N TYR A 9 12.73 15.10 0.60
CA TYR A 9 12.61 14.58 1.96
C TYR A 9 11.17 14.31 2.36
N ALA A 10 10.24 15.14 1.90
CA ALA A 10 8.80 14.88 2.09
C ALA A 10 8.38 13.58 1.40
N ILE A 11 8.89 13.32 0.20
CA ILE A 11 8.65 12.07 -0.53
C ILE A 11 9.26 10.88 0.23
N LEU A 12 10.48 11.01 0.76
CA LEU A 12 11.10 9.98 1.60
C LEU A 12 10.23 9.66 2.82
N LEU A 13 9.75 10.68 3.52
CA LEU A 13 8.86 10.50 4.68
C LEU A 13 7.57 9.78 4.29
N LEU A 14 6.96 10.15 3.16
CA LEU A 14 5.77 9.50 2.64
C LEU A 14 6.03 8.01 2.34
N ARG A 15 7.15 7.67 1.70
CA ARG A 15 7.58 6.29 1.43
C ARG A 15 7.72 5.47 2.69
N ILE A 16 8.43 6.01 3.70
CA ILE A 16 8.63 5.33 4.98
C ILE A 16 7.30 5.11 5.69
N SER A 17 6.43 6.12 5.73
CA SER A 17 5.10 6.03 6.35
C SER A 17 4.25 4.96 5.68
N LEU A 18 4.18 4.94 4.36
CA LEU A 18 3.45 3.91 3.60
C LEU A 18 4.05 2.52 3.81
N GLY A 19 5.38 2.40 3.82
CA GLY A 19 6.06 1.13 4.09
C GLY A 19 5.72 0.57 5.47
N ILE A 20 5.74 1.41 6.50
CA ILE A 20 5.35 1.01 7.87
C ILE A 20 3.90 0.55 7.91
N LEU A 21 2.98 1.25 7.25
CA LEU A 21 1.57 0.85 7.19
C LEU A 21 1.39 -0.52 6.52
N PHE A 22 2.07 -0.78 5.41
CA PHE A 22 2.00 -2.09 4.74
C PHE A 22 2.60 -3.20 5.61
N ILE A 23 3.72 -2.96 6.29
CA ILE A 23 4.29 -3.94 7.23
C ILE A 23 3.29 -4.24 8.34
N ALA A 24 2.69 -3.22 8.95
CA ALA A 24 1.71 -3.41 10.02
C ALA A 24 0.53 -4.27 9.57
N HIS A 25 0.00 -4.03 8.36
CA HIS A 25 -1.12 -4.81 7.83
C HIS A 25 -0.75 -6.23 7.42
N ALA A 26 0.46 -6.43 6.90
CA ALA A 26 0.96 -7.77 6.64
C ALA A 26 1.16 -8.58 7.93
N LEU A 27 1.72 -7.95 8.96
CA LEU A 27 1.90 -8.57 10.27
C LEU A 27 0.55 -8.86 10.96
N LEU A 28 -0.44 -8.00 10.80
CA LEU A 28 -1.81 -8.23 11.29
C LEU A 28 -2.38 -9.52 10.68
N LYS A 29 -2.26 -9.70 9.36
CA LYS A 29 -2.71 -10.90 8.67
C LYS A 29 -1.94 -12.15 9.09
N TRP A 30 -0.63 -12.01 9.31
CA TRP A 30 0.23 -13.15 9.64
C TRP A 30 0.16 -13.56 11.12
N ARG A 31 0.26 -12.57 12.03
CA ARG A 31 0.42 -12.82 13.48
C ARG A 31 -0.89 -12.82 14.25
N VAL A 32 -1.84 -11.93 13.90
CA VAL A 32 -3.10 -11.75 14.64
C VAL A 32 -4.20 -12.64 14.05
N TYR A 33 -4.48 -12.48 12.76
CA TYR A 33 -5.50 -13.29 12.09
C TYR A 33 -5.01 -14.69 11.74
N THR A 34 -3.71 -14.89 11.71
CA THR A 34 -2.99 -16.08 11.25
C THR A 34 -3.19 -16.34 9.74
N ILE A 35 -2.32 -17.13 9.13
CA ILE A 35 -2.47 -17.49 7.72
C ILE A 35 -3.75 -18.30 7.47
N PRO A 36 -4.08 -19.35 8.25
CA PRO A 36 -5.35 -20.06 8.08
C PRO A 36 -6.58 -19.17 8.24
N GLY A 37 -6.58 -18.24 9.21
CA GLY A 37 -7.66 -17.28 9.42
C GLY A 37 -7.82 -16.32 8.25
N THR A 38 -6.72 -15.78 7.74
CA THR A 38 -6.71 -14.91 6.54
C THR A 38 -7.18 -15.67 5.30
N MET A 39 -6.77 -16.94 5.12
CA MET A 39 -7.26 -17.79 4.04
C MET A 39 -8.78 -18.02 4.12
N ALA A 40 -9.29 -18.30 5.33
CA ALA A 40 -10.72 -18.46 5.55
C ALA A 40 -11.50 -17.19 5.24
N PHE A 41 -10.96 -16.03 5.63
CA PHE A 41 -11.54 -14.72 5.32
C PHE A 41 -11.62 -14.48 3.81
N PHE A 42 -10.54 -14.72 3.06
CA PHE A 42 -10.59 -14.57 1.59
C PHE A 42 -11.62 -15.52 0.95
N ARG A 43 -11.71 -16.77 1.41
CA ARG A 43 -12.73 -17.70 0.93
C ARG A 43 -14.15 -17.19 1.22
N SER A 44 -14.39 -16.56 2.35
CA SER A 44 -15.70 -15.96 2.67
C SER A 44 -16.07 -14.81 1.74
N LEU A 45 -15.09 -14.17 1.10
CA LEU A 45 -15.28 -13.13 0.08
C LEU A 45 -15.42 -13.70 -1.35
N GLY A 46 -15.41 -15.02 -1.51
CA GLY A 46 -15.42 -15.68 -2.82
C GLY A 46 -14.06 -15.70 -3.53
N LEU A 47 -12.97 -15.41 -2.81
CA LEU A 47 -11.61 -15.41 -3.34
C LEU A 47 -10.86 -16.69 -2.94
N PRO A 48 -9.89 -17.16 -3.75
CA PRO A 48 -9.06 -18.30 -3.37
C PRO A 48 -8.28 -18.03 -2.08
N GLY A 49 -8.15 -19.03 -1.19
CA GLY A 49 -7.43 -18.87 0.07
C GLY A 49 -5.95 -18.53 -0.11
N TRP A 50 -5.32 -18.94 -1.21
CA TRP A 50 -3.90 -18.63 -1.49
C TRP A 50 -3.63 -17.13 -1.69
N PHE A 51 -4.66 -16.30 -1.92
CA PHE A 51 -4.55 -14.84 -1.89
C PHE A 51 -3.95 -14.31 -0.56
N ALA A 52 -4.09 -15.05 0.54
CA ALA A 52 -3.46 -14.70 1.82
C ALA A 52 -1.93 -14.60 1.68
N TYR A 53 -1.30 -15.56 1.02
CA TYR A 53 0.14 -15.55 0.78
C TYR A 53 0.54 -14.43 -0.18
N VAL A 54 -0.22 -14.22 -1.24
CA VAL A 54 0.05 -13.17 -2.23
C VAL A 54 -0.02 -11.79 -1.59
N THR A 55 -1.09 -11.48 -0.86
CA THR A 55 -1.24 -10.16 -0.24
C THR A 55 -0.17 -9.90 0.81
N ILE A 56 0.14 -10.85 1.68
CA ILE A 56 1.21 -10.69 2.69
C ILE A 56 2.56 -10.48 2.00
N THR A 57 2.89 -11.28 0.98
CA THR A 57 4.16 -11.17 0.25
C THR A 57 4.27 -9.83 -0.49
N VAL A 58 3.21 -9.39 -1.16
CA VAL A 58 3.17 -8.12 -1.88
C VAL A 58 3.28 -6.93 -0.92
N GLU A 59 2.59 -6.99 0.22
CA GLU A 59 2.67 -5.94 1.24
C GLU A 59 4.08 -5.84 1.85
N LEU A 60 4.69 -6.96 2.24
CA LEU A 60 6.04 -6.96 2.82
C LEU A 60 7.10 -6.58 1.79
N GLY A 61 7.04 -7.14 0.59
CA GLY A 61 7.97 -6.83 -0.50
C GLY A 61 7.85 -5.38 -0.96
N GLY A 62 6.61 -4.90 -1.15
CA GLY A 62 6.33 -3.51 -1.50
C GLY A 62 6.80 -2.54 -0.41
N ALA A 63 6.55 -2.84 0.86
CA ALA A 63 7.02 -2.05 1.99
C ALA A 63 8.55 -1.95 2.03
N ALA A 64 9.25 -3.07 1.86
CA ALA A 64 10.71 -3.09 1.80
C ALA A 64 11.23 -2.22 0.65
N CYS A 65 10.65 -2.34 -0.54
CA CYS A 65 11.02 -1.53 -1.69
C CYS A 65 10.78 -0.03 -1.45
N LEU A 66 9.64 0.35 -0.85
CA LEU A 66 9.33 1.75 -0.54
C LEU A 66 10.33 2.33 0.47
N ILE A 67 10.62 1.60 1.54
CA ILE A 67 11.55 2.07 2.60
C ILE A 67 12.97 2.19 2.04
N LEU A 68 13.46 1.16 1.36
CA LEU A 68 14.81 1.14 0.78
C LEU A 68 14.96 2.04 -0.46
N GLY A 69 13.86 2.48 -1.05
CA GLY A 69 13.92 3.27 -2.29
C GLY A 69 14.29 2.43 -3.51
N ILE A 70 13.69 1.27 -3.66
CA ILE A 70 13.84 0.44 -4.84
C ILE A 70 12.61 0.65 -5.73
N TRP A 71 12.79 1.34 -6.85
CA TRP A 71 11.73 1.72 -7.79
C TRP A 71 10.46 2.28 -7.11
N PRO A 72 10.58 3.29 -6.22
CA PRO A 72 9.45 3.70 -5.36
C PRO A 72 8.19 4.06 -6.15
N ARG A 73 8.35 4.77 -7.27
CA ARG A 73 7.25 5.17 -8.15
C ARG A 73 6.50 3.96 -8.72
N ILE A 74 7.24 2.98 -9.23
CA ILE A 74 6.66 1.76 -9.82
C ILE A 74 5.98 0.92 -8.74
N VAL A 75 6.64 0.76 -7.59
CA VAL A 75 6.09 -0.01 -6.47
C VAL A 75 4.80 0.63 -5.95
N ALA A 76 4.75 1.96 -5.83
CA ALA A 76 3.51 2.65 -5.46
C ALA A 76 2.37 2.34 -6.43
N LEU A 77 2.64 2.37 -7.74
CA LEU A 77 1.66 2.03 -8.76
C LEU A 77 1.19 0.57 -8.65
N LEU A 78 2.11 -0.36 -8.40
CA LEU A 78 1.80 -1.79 -8.27
C LEU A 78 1.03 -2.14 -7.00
N LEU A 79 1.15 -1.34 -5.94
CA LEU A 79 0.41 -1.52 -4.69
C LEU A 79 -1.02 -0.96 -4.75
N MET A 80 -1.32 -0.05 -5.68
CA MET A 80 -2.67 0.54 -5.81
C MET A 80 -3.77 -0.51 -6.08
N PRO A 81 -3.61 -1.48 -7.00
CA PRO A 81 -4.63 -2.50 -7.22
C PRO A 81 -4.97 -3.30 -5.97
N LEU A 82 -3.98 -3.57 -5.11
CA LEU A 82 -4.20 -4.23 -3.82
C LEU A 82 -5.14 -3.41 -2.94
N MET A 83 -4.88 -2.11 -2.80
CA MET A 83 -5.71 -1.20 -1.99
C MET A 83 -7.11 -1.00 -2.58
N ILE A 84 -7.21 -0.84 -3.89
CA ILE A 84 -8.50 -0.78 -4.58
C ILE A 84 -9.28 -2.09 -4.38
N GLY A 85 -8.59 -3.22 -4.45
CA GLY A 85 -9.18 -4.54 -4.17
C GLY A 85 -9.79 -4.62 -2.77
N THR A 86 -9.13 -4.07 -1.74
CA THR A 86 -9.68 -4.04 -0.38
C THR A 86 -10.94 -3.17 -0.27
N ILE A 87 -10.99 -2.06 -1.01
CA ILE A 87 -12.20 -1.22 -1.07
C ILE A 87 -13.34 -2.01 -1.69
N VAL A 88 -13.12 -2.63 -2.85
CA VAL A 88 -14.17 -3.33 -3.60
C VAL A 88 -14.68 -4.56 -2.84
N THR A 89 -13.79 -5.36 -2.25
CA THR A 89 -14.15 -6.66 -1.67
C THR A 89 -14.54 -6.60 -0.20
N VAL A 90 -13.97 -5.66 0.57
CA VAL A 90 -14.12 -5.62 2.03
C VAL A 90 -14.86 -4.37 2.49
N HIS A 91 -14.28 -3.20 2.24
CA HIS A 91 -14.69 -1.96 2.90
C HIS A 91 -15.80 -1.18 2.19
N GLY A 92 -15.99 -1.36 0.88
CA GLY A 92 -16.94 -0.57 0.10
C GLY A 92 -18.38 -0.67 0.57
N LYS A 93 -18.77 -1.81 1.17
CA LYS A 93 -20.11 -2.04 1.72
C LYS A 93 -20.25 -1.66 3.20
N LYS A 94 -19.16 -1.20 3.84
CA LYS A 94 -19.13 -0.90 5.28
C LYS A 94 -19.39 0.57 5.60
N GLY A 95 -19.71 1.38 4.60
CA GLY A 95 -19.90 2.83 4.72
C GLY A 95 -18.57 3.59 4.68
N TRP A 96 -18.67 4.91 4.79
CA TRP A 96 -17.52 5.81 4.68
C TRP A 96 -16.57 5.75 5.88
N LEU A 97 -17.11 5.92 7.11
CA LEU A 97 -16.31 6.13 8.31
C LEU A 97 -15.46 4.90 8.68
N PHE A 98 -14.18 5.13 8.97
CA PHE A 98 -13.26 4.06 9.44
C PHE A 98 -13.74 3.41 10.73
N SER A 99 -14.48 4.13 11.58
CA SER A 99 -15.02 3.66 12.85
C SER A 99 -16.27 2.78 12.71
N ASN A 100 -16.81 2.63 11.51
CA ASN A 100 -17.91 1.71 11.26
C ASN A 100 -17.49 0.26 11.55
N PRO A 101 -18.41 -0.65 11.93
CA PRO A 101 -18.11 -2.07 12.10
C PRO A 101 -17.38 -2.64 10.88
N ASP A 102 -16.26 -3.30 11.10
CA ASP A 102 -15.33 -3.83 10.09
C ASP A 102 -14.62 -2.76 9.24
N GLY A 103 -14.69 -1.49 9.61
CA GLY A 103 -14.01 -0.37 8.98
C GLY A 103 -14.62 0.10 7.65
N GLY A 104 -14.93 1.39 7.57
CA GLY A 104 -15.38 2.02 6.32
C GLY A 104 -14.26 2.20 5.31
N TRP A 105 -14.60 2.66 4.11
CA TRP A 105 -13.67 2.73 2.99
C TRP A 105 -12.84 4.03 2.92
N GLU A 106 -13.03 4.99 3.84
CA GLU A 106 -12.26 6.25 3.82
C GLU A 106 -10.75 6.02 3.96
N TYR A 107 -10.31 5.15 4.89
CA TYR A 107 -8.88 4.95 5.09
C TYR A 107 -8.18 4.20 3.92
N PRO A 108 -8.73 3.13 3.33
CA PRO A 108 -8.11 2.54 2.14
C PRO A 108 -8.22 3.44 0.90
N ALA A 109 -9.24 4.32 0.82
CA ALA A 109 -9.31 5.33 -0.22
C ALA A 109 -8.20 6.38 -0.07
N PHE A 110 -8.00 6.90 1.15
CA PHE A 110 -6.91 7.84 1.41
C PHE A 110 -5.54 7.20 1.18
N TRP A 111 -5.37 5.95 1.57
CA TRP A 111 -4.16 5.18 1.32
C TRP A 111 -3.88 5.00 -0.19
N THR A 112 -4.90 4.66 -0.96
CA THR A 112 -4.79 4.60 -2.43
C THR A 112 -4.41 5.95 -3.02
N ALA A 113 -5.03 7.05 -2.56
CA ALA A 113 -4.70 8.39 -2.99
C ALA A 113 -3.24 8.76 -2.68
N THR A 114 -2.74 8.40 -1.49
CA THR A 114 -1.34 8.66 -1.11
C THR A 114 -0.33 7.85 -1.93
N LEU A 115 -0.66 6.63 -2.32
CA LEU A 115 0.14 5.85 -3.27
C LEU A 115 0.18 6.53 -4.66
N PHE A 116 -0.95 7.04 -5.12
CA PHE A 116 -1.01 7.77 -6.39
C PHE A 116 -0.22 9.09 -6.33
N ILE A 117 -0.31 9.80 -5.21
CA ILE A 117 0.51 11.01 -4.98
C ILE A 117 2.00 10.66 -5.04
N LEU A 118 2.43 9.58 -4.38
CA LEU A 118 3.81 9.11 -4.43
C LEU A 118 4.24 8.76 -5.87
N PHE A 119 3.38 8.08 -6.62
CA PHE A 119 3.62 7.79 -8.03
C PHE A 119 3.84 9.07 -8.86
N LEU A 120 3.04 10.12 -8.64
CA LEU A 120 3.16 11.39 -9.35
C LEU A 120 4.40 12.19 -8.93
N LEU A 121 4.71 12.22 -7.62
CA LEU A 121 5.85 12.97 -7.08
C LEU A 121 7.21 12.38 -7.49
N GLY A 122 7.29 11.06 -7.66
CA GLY A 122 8.54 10.39 -8.01
C GLY A 122 9.25 9.75 -6.83
N ASP A 123 10.55 9.48 -6.99
CA ASP A 123 11.30 8.64 -6.06
C ASP A 123 11.72 9.31 -4.75
N GLY A 124 11.96 10.62 -4.77
CA GLY A 124 12.41 11.38 -3.60
C GLY A 124 13.88 11.17 -3.24
N ALA A 125 14.23 11.45 -2.00
CA ALA A 125 15.58 11.28 -1.46
C ALA A 125 15.86 9.83 -1.02
N ALA A 126 17.13 9.50 -0.80
CA ALA A 126 17.60 8.21 -0.29
C ALA A 126 17.04 7.01 -1.10
N VAL A 127 17.40 6.95 -2.36
CA VAL A 127 16.96 5.93 -3.32
C VAL A 127 18.13 4.99 -3.62
N LEU A 128 17.92 3.68 -3.43
CA LEU A 128 18.90 2.66 -3.81
C LEU A 128 18.85 2.37 -5.30
N LEU A 129 17.65 2.36 -5.89
CA LEU A 129 17.45 2.09 -7.31
C LEU A 129 16.32 2.96 -7.85
N HIS A 130 16.68 3.90 -8.72
CA HIS A 130 15.71 4.83 -9.30
C HIS A 130 14.70 4.13 -10.21
N SER A 131 13.44 4.59 -10.15
CA SER A 131 12.40 4.14 -11.06
C SER A 131 12.76 4.47 -12.50
N PRO A 132 12.45 3.58 -13.46
CA PRO A 132 12.56 3.91 -14.87
C PRO A 132 11.75 5.16 -15.22
N SER A 133 12.25 5.95 -16.17
CA SER A 133 11.52 7.10 -16.70
C SER A 133 10.25 6.61 -17.43
N LEU A 134 9.09 6.93 -16.89
CA LEU A 134 7.78 6.58 -17.49
C LEU A 134 7.25 7.65 -18.42
N PHE A 135 7.68 8.87 -18.21
CA PHE A 135 7.33 10.03 -19.04
C PHE A 135 8.67 10.54 -19.56
N GLY A 136 8.89 10.42 -20.87
CA GLY A 136 10.14 10.80 -21.48
C GLY A 136 10.68 12.13 -20.92
N SER A 137 11.89 12.09 -20.46
CA SER A 137 12.66 13.26 -20.05
C SER A 137 13.09 14.05 -21.27
#